data_f11dae0fb6fdfce89cdc31d55e5a93a2
#
_entry.id   f11dae0fb6fdfce89cdc31d55e5a93a2
#
_cell.length_a   1.000
_cell.length_b   1.000
_cell.length_c   1.000
_cell.angle_alpha   90.00
_cell.angle_beta   90.00
_cell.angle_gamma   90.00
#
_symmetry.space_group_name_H-M   'P 1'
#
loop_
_entity.id
_entity.type
_entity.pdbx_description
1 polymer ?
#
loop_
_entity_poly.entity_id
_entity_poly.type
_entity_poly.pdbx_seq_one_letter_code
_entity_poly.pdbx_strand_id
1 'polypeptide(L)'
;MAEFDLSKLGEYREHNQLEAKKAKGGFPGSFWETYSAFANTDGGIILLGVREDKDGRFVPEDVNAEKLKKDFWNMVNNRQKISANIVTDSMVKIEPLEGKDILIVRVPRAERTARPVYVGVDPKSGTYRRNHEGDYHCSIDEMALMFRDATYVTQDSKVLNKMDMSVFCMNTVKRYRNFFRSTHINHLWNNEDDEMFLRKIGAIGIGEDGKYHPTAAGLLMFGYEYEITREFPNYFLDYQENRSLGVTRWTDRIVSTSGDWSGNVFDFVIEALRRMQQGLKVPFVLKGNLRVDDTPIHKLLREAITNACVHADFYGRQGLVIQKSEEGYRLSNPGTVRISITDAVEGGISDPRNGIMLKIFSLIEFGERAGSGLNGICKRWEKVYHTPVTIEETHKDGVDRTVLILSTGGNEQDVKAMLELYSDLIEPPEPQADQETTNTVLKSDQQTAEITRKNDQKKAYSIQTDQDYDQETYPVVQESYIPFSSDQKITATDQIADQKKKILSLIKSNPKITRSEISKTLVLHDSSVKRRLESLISEGLIRRVGSTKAGCWEIIQK
;
A
#
# COMPACT_ATOMS: atom_id res chain seq x y z
N MET A 1 -2.02 4.12 19.85
CA MET A 1 -2.84 4.78 20.91
C MET A 1 -2.07 4.68 22.22
N ALA A 2 -1.86 5.79 22.94
CA ALA A 2 -1.34 5.74 24.31
C ALA A 2 -2.24 4.83 25.15
N GLU A 3 -1.66 4.07 26.06
CA GLU A 3 -2.39 3.16 26.92
C GLU A 3 -3.29 3.99 27.84
N PHE A 4 -4.61 3.85 27.68
CA PHE A 4 -5.59 4.56 28.50
C PHE A 4 -5.63 3.92 29.90
N ASP A 5 -5.18 4.68 30.89
CA ASP A 5 -5.13 4.26 32.29
C ASP A 5 -6.30 4.84 33.08
N LEU A 6 -7.28 4.02 33.38
CA LEU A 6 -8.48 4.41 34.10
C LEU A 6 -8.18 5.00 35.50
N SER A 7 -7.08 4.59 36.14
CA SER A 7 -6.68 5.09 37.46
C SER A 7 -6.35 6.59 37.46
N LYS A 8 -6.05 7.14 36.30
CA LYS A 8 -5.72 8.57 36.07
C LYS A 8 -6.88 9.35 35.44
N LEU A 9 -8.11 8.84 35.52
CA LEU A 9 -9.25 9.46 34.83
C LEU A 9 -9.42 10.93 35.13
N GLY A 10 -9.21 11.37 36.38
CA GLY A 10 -9.31 12.77 36.78
C GLY A 10 -8.25 13.71 36.16
N GLU A 11 -7.19 13.15 35.57
CA GLU A 11 -6.13 13.90 34.87
C GLU A 11 -6.44 14.07 33.37
N TYR A 12 -7.36 13.25 32.81
CA TYR A 12 -7.74 13.33 31.40
C TYR A 12 -8.73 14.47 31.16
N ARG A 13 -8.70 14.98 29.94
CA ARG A 13 -9.64 15.93 29.35
C ARG A 13 -10.19 15.32 28.06
N GLU A 14 -11.34 15.80 27.61
CA GLU A 14 -11.77 15.50 26.25
C GLU A 14 -10.71 15.96 25.26
N HIS A 15 -10.48 15.17 24.25
CA HIS A 15 -9.59 15.46 23.14
C HIS A 15 -10.01 14.66 21.90
N ASN A 16 -9.26 14.77 20.82
CA ASN A 16 -9.59 14.15 19.53
C ASN A 16 -9.81 12.62 19.55
N GLN A 17 -9.39 11.92 20.61
CA GLN A 17 -9.55 10.46 20.75
C GLN A 17 -10.22 10.04 22.07
N LEU A 18 -10.77 10.98 22.84
CA LEU A 18 -11.44 10.66 24.11
C LEU A 18 -12.68 11.51 24.28
N GLU A 19 -13.81 10.87 24.59
CA GLU A 19 -15.10 11.50 24.78
C GLU A 19 -15.79 10.93 26.02
N ALA A 20 -16.38 11.80 26.86
CA ALA A 20 -17.13 11.41 28.06
C ALA A 20 -18.62 11.75 27.93
N LYS A 21 -19.49 10.82 28.29
CA LYS A 21 -20.94 11.02 28.22
C LYS A 21 -21.61 10.55 29.52
N LYS A 22 -22.46 11.40 30.09
CA LYS A 22 -23.13 11.17 31.39
C LYS A 22 -23.96 9.89 31.45
N ALA A 23 -24.69 9.57 30.39
CA ALA A 23 -25.52 8.36 30.22
C ALA A 23 -26.54 8.09 31.35
N LYS A 24 -26.80 9.02 32.29
CA LYS A 24 -27.68 8.87 33.45
C LYS A 24 -29.16 8.63 33.07
N GLY A 25 -29.59 9.15 31.94
CA GLY A 25 -30.92 8.96 31.38
C GLY A 25 -31.08 7.74 30.45
N GLY A 26 -30.08 6.91 30.36
CA GLY A 26 -29.97 5.82 29.38
C GLY A 26 -28.96 6.11 28.28
N PHE A 27 -29.04 5.41 27.16
CA PHE A 27 -28.07 5.48 26.08
C PHE A 27 -28.12 6.84 25.36
N PRO A 28 -27.02 7.63 25.30
CA PRO A 28 -27.05 8.98 24.74
C PRO A 28 -27.26 8.97 23.23
N GLY A 29 -28.13 9.83 22.70
CA GLY A 29 -28.38 9.96 21.26
C GLY A 29 -27.14 10.38 20.48
N SER A 30 -26.34 11.30 21.02
CA SER A 30 -25.09 11.81 20.42
C SER A 30 -23.92 10.80 20.45
N PHE A 31 -24.09 9.63 21.06
CA PHE A 31 -23.07 8.58 21.06
C PHE A 31 -22.72 8.15 19.63
N TRP A 32 -23.71 8.02 18.77
CA TRP A 32 -23.52 7.52 17.41
C TRP A 32 -22.83 8.51 16.48
N GLU A 33 -22.98 9.80 16.75
CA GLU A 33 -22.23 10.86 16.07
C GLU A 33 -20.75 10.73 16.39
N THR A 34 -20.38 10.57 17.66
CA THR A 34 -19.00 10.32 18.11
C THR A 34 -18.46 8.98 17.60
N TYR A 35 -19.29 7.93 17.61
CA TYR A 35 -18.90 6.63 17.03
C TYR A 35 -18.55 6.75 15.54
N SER A 36 -19.41 7.44 14.77
CA SER A 36 -19.14 7.74 13.35
C SER A 36 -17.87 8.57 13.18
N ALA A 37 -17.72 9.62 13.98
CA ALA A 37 -16.56 10.53 13.92
C ALA A 37 -15.25 9.79 14.20
N PHE A 38 -15.19 8.98 15.25
CA PHE A 38 -14.01 8.17 15.58
C PHE A 38 -13.71 7.13 14.49
N ALA A 39 -14.74 6.43 14.03
CA ALA A 39 -14.60 5.43 12.96
C ALA A 39 -14.02 6.00 11.66
N ASN A 40 -14.39 7.21 11.31
CA ASN A 40 -13.96 7.89 10.08
C ASN A 40 -12.65 8.69 10.23
N THR A 41 -12.13 8.81 11.47
CA THR A 41 -10.88 9.56 11.74
C THR A 41 -9.80 8.61 12.28
N ASP A 42 -9.35 8.77 13.49
CA ASP A 42 -8.21 8.03 14.07
C ASP A 42 -8.63 7.02 15.16
N GLY A 43 -9.92 6.75 15.27
CA GLY A 43 -10.48 5.99 16.37
C GLY A 43 -10.50 6.79 17.67
N GLY A 44 -10.98 6.17 18.75
CA GLY A 44 -11.04 6.81 20.05
C GLY A 44 -11.72 5.95 21.11
N ILE A 45 -11.89 6.54 22.29
CA ILE A 45 -12.52 5.92 23.46
C ILE A 45 -13.72 6.77 23.86
N ILE A 46 -14.88 6.12 24.02
CA ILE A 46 -16.09 6.76 24.53
C ILE A 46 -16.38 6.18 25.90
N LEU A 47 -16.46 7.05 26.92
CA LEU A 47 -16.79 6.70 28.30
C LEU A 47 -18.27 7.00 28.56
N LEU A 48 -19.04 6.00 28.94
CA LEU A 48 -20.45 6.18 29.34
C LEU A 48 -20.57 6.00 30.87
N GLY A 49 -21.28 6.93 31.50
CA GLY A 49 -21.33 7.04 32.97
C GLY A 49 -20.23 7.95 33.51
N VAL A 50 -19.71 8.87 32.69
CA VAL A 50 -18.73 9.87 33.09
C VAL A 50 -19.23 11.23 32.66
N ARG A 51 -19.10 12.23 33.52
CA ARG A 51 -19.33 13.64 33.20
C ARG A 51 -18.05 14.45 33.36
N GLU A 52 -17.95 15.49 32.61
CA GLU A 52 -16.99 16.55 32.84
C GLU A 52 -17.53 17.56 33.87
N ASP A 53 -16.75 17.92 34.87
CA ASP A 53 -17.12 18.95 35.85
C ASP A 53 -16.77 20.36 35.33
N LYS A 54 -16.99 21.36 36.16
CA LYS A 54 -16.74 22.79 35.79
C LYS A 54 -15.25 23.08 35.55
N ASP A 55 -14.37 22.29 36.11
CA ASP A 55 -12.92 22.42 35.98
C ASP A 55 -12.38 21.52 34.85
N GLY A 56 -13.27 20.89 34.07
CA GLY A 56 -12.94 19.99 32.98
C GLY A 56 -12.48 18.59 33.42
N ARG A 57 -12.68 18.19 34.71
CA ARG A 57 -12.28 16.88 35.21
C ARG A 57 -13.38 15.86 35.00
N PHE A 58 -12.98 14.62 34.68
CA PHE A 58 -13.91 13.51 34.56
C PHE A 58 -14.34 12.99 35.94
N VAL A 59 -15.63 12.88 36.13
CA VAL A 59 -16.26 12.41 37.39
C VAL A 59 -17.25 11.28 37.03
N PRO A 60 -17.13 10.09 37.67
CA PRO A 60 -18.06 8.99 37.39
C PRO A 60 -19.45 9.30 37.94
N GLU A 61 -20.45 8.90 37.16
CA GLU A 61 -21.88 8.99 37.48
C GLU A 61 -22.45 7.57 37.78
N ASP A 62 -23.54 7.53 38.57
CA ASP A 62 -24.23 6.28 38.84
C ASP A 62 -25.10 5.92 37.63
N VAL A 63 -24.74 4.85 36.90
CA VAL A 63 -25.45 4.34 35.73
C VAL A 63 -25.55 2.82 35.75
N ASN A 64 -26.56 2.28 35.06
CA ASN A 64 -26.65 0.84 34.86
C ASN A 64 -25.76 0.43 33.65
N ALA A 65 -24.48 0.17 33.89
CA ALA A 65 -23.50 -0.13 32.85
C ALA A 65 -23.84 -1.43 32.08
N GLU A 66 -24.40 -2.44 32.72
CA GLU A 66 -24.85 -3.67 32.05
C GLU A 66 -25.99 -3.42 31.08
N LYS A 67 -26.97 -2.59 31.46
CA LYS A 67 -28.04 -2.19 30.55
C LYS A 67 -27.50 -1.38 29.38
N LEU A 68 -26.59 -0.44 29.64
CA LEU A 68 -25.92 0.35 28.57
C LEU A 68 -25.16 -0.54 27.59
N LYS A 69 -24.45 -1.54 28.09
CA LYS A 69 -23.73 -2.53 27.26
C LYS A 69 -24.70 -3.35 26.39
N LYS A 70 -25.79 -3.81 26.95
CA LYS A 70 -26.84 -4.53 26.21
C LYS A 70 -27.47 -3.65 25.13
N ASP A 71 -27.81 -2.40 25.46
CA ASP A 71 -28.40 -1.44 24.53
C ASP A 71 -27.41 -1.09 23.40
N PHE A 72 -26.12 -0.92 23.72
CA PHE A 72 -25.07 -0.73 22.73
C PHE A 72 -25.05 -1.88 21.69
N TRP A 73 -24.98 -3.14 22.14
CA TRP A 73 -24.93 -4.28 21.22
C TRP A 73 -26.17 -4.43 20.35
N ASN A 74 -27.34 -4.11 20.90
CA ASN A 74 -28.60 -4.12 20.13
C ASN A 74 -28.57 -3.02 19.04
N MET A 75 -28.03 -1.84 19.35
CA MET A 75 -28.03 -0.69 18.45
C MET A 75 -26.91 -0.79 17.40
N VAL A 76 -25.69 -1.21 17.77
CA VAL A 76 -24.56 -1.28 16.83
C VAL A 76 -24.76 -2.31 15.71
N ASN A 77 -25.58 -3.33 15.98
CA ASN A 77 -25.97 -4.34 14.99
C ASN A 77 -27.20 -3.94 14.15
N ASN A 78 -27.82 -2.80 14.47
CA ASN A 78 -28.96 -2.30 13.70
C ASN A 78 -28.49 -1.35 12.59
N ARG A 79 -28.57 -1.82 11.35
CA ARG A 79 -28.15 -1.05 10.14
C ARG A 79 -28.94 0.24 9.90
N GLN A 80 -30.12 0.38 10.50
CA GLN A 80 -30.87 1.64 10.46
C GLN A 80 -30.35 2.66 11.48
N LYS A 81 -29.53 2.22 12.45
CA LYS A 81 -28.95 3.08 13.47
C LYS A 81 -27.53 3.50 13.12
N ILE A 82 -26.72 2.56 12.66
CA ILE A 82 -25.32 2.79 12.25
C ILE A 82 -24.97 1.88 11.07
N SER A 83 -24.28 2.40 10.07
CA SER A 83 -23.97 1.68 8.83
C SER A 83 -23.03 0.49 9.00
N ALA A 84 -22.14 0.50 9.99
CA ALA A 84 -21.18 -0.57 10.23
C ALA A 84 -20.93 -0.80 11.73
N ASN A 85 -20.89 -2.07 12.14
CA ASN A 85 -20.31 -2.50 13.39
C ASN A 85 -18.84 -2.82 13.16
N ILE A 86 -17.94 -2.05 13.79
CA ILE A 86 -16.47 -2.20 13.67
C ILE A 86 -15.81 -2.57 15.00
N VAL A 87 -16.60 -2.81 16.06
CA VAL A 87 -16.08 -3.15 17.39
C VAL A 87 -16.25 -4.63 17.69
N THR A 88 -15.37 -5.15 18.52
CA THR A 88 -15.40 -6.52 19.06
C THR A 88 -15.74 -6.52 20.55
N ASP A 89 -16.09 -7.68 21.11
CA ASP A 89 -16.40 -7.81 22.53
C ASP A 89 -15.27 -7.31 23.45
N SER A 90 -14.01 -7.50 23.04
CA SER A 90 -12.85 -7.04 23.82
C SER A 90 -12.71 -5.51 23.87
N MET A 91 -13.38 -4.79 22.98
CA MET A 91 -13.37 -3.33 22.90
C MET A 91 -14.47 -2.66 23.72
N VAL A 92 -15.41 -3.46 24.29
CA VAL A 92 -16.56 -2.96 25.07
C VAL A 92 -16.52 -3.55 26.46
N LYS A 93 -16.03 -2.78 27.43
CA LYS A 93 -15.77 -3.25 28.79
C LYS A 93 -16.52 -2.44 29.81
N ILE A 94 -16.96 -3.10 30.87
CA ILE A 94 -17.43 -2.45 32.10
C ILE A 94 -16.26 -2.47 33.08
N GLU A 95 -15.92 -1.32 33.62
CA GLU A 95 -14.83 -1.17 34.58
C GLU A 95 -15.31 -0.37 35.80
N PRO A 96 -15.01 -0.83 37.03
CA PRO A 96 -15.34 -0.09 38.24
C PRO A 96 -14.42 1.12 38.40
N LEU A 97 -15.02 2.29 38.73
CA LEU A 97 -14.33 3.53 39.01
C LEU A 97 -14.96 4.21 40.20
N GLU A 98 -14.21 4.43 41.28
CA GLU A 98 -14.68 5.07 42.53
C GLU A 98 -16.00 4.46 43.06
N GLY A 99 -16.13 3.13 42.97
CA GLY A 99 -17.33 2.39 43.42
C GLY A 99 -18.55 2.47 42.49
N LYS A 100 -18.38 3.01 41.27
CA LYS A 100 -19.39 3.08 40.22
C LYS A 100 -18.92 2.34 38.98
N ASP A 101 -19.81 1.65 38.29
CA ASP A 101 -19.47 0.98 37.04
C ASP A 101 -19.66 1.92 35.85
N ILE A 102 -18.63 2.04 35.03
CA ILE A 102 -18.67 2.80 33.78
C ILE A 102 -18.53 1.86 32.57
N LEU A 103 -19.13 2.23 31.44
CA LEU A 103 -18.97 1.49 30.20
C LEU A 103 -17.93 2.19 29.31
N ILE A 104 -16.90 1.47 28.94
CA ILE A 104 -15.81 1.92 28.05
C ILE A 104 -16.02 1.29 26.69
N VAL A 105 -16.16 2.10 25.64
CA VAL A 105 -16.25 1.65 24.25
C VAL A 105 -15.05 2.17 23.48
N ARG A 106 -14.16 1.27 23.06
CA ARG A 106 -13.05 1.58 22.17
C ARG A 106 -13.52 1.46 20.73
N VAL A 107 -13.55 2.56 20.01
CA VAL A 107 -13.94 2.62 18.59
C VAL A 107 -12.65 2.70 17.77
N PRO A 108 -12.28 1.66 16.99
CA PRO A 108 -11.11 1.74 16.13
C PRO A 108 -11.39 2.64 14.92
N ARG A 109 -10.34 3.14 14.26
CA ARG A 109 -10.47 3.67 12.90
C ARG A 109 -11.02 2.55 12.01
N ALA A 110 -12.09 2.80 11.30
CA ALA A 110 -12.67 1.81 10.40
C ALA A 110 -11.72 1.50 9.24
N GLU A 111 -11.67 0.26 8.81
CA GLU A 111 -11.02 -0.09 7.55
C GLU A 111 -11.63 0.73 6.40
N ARG A 112 -10.81 1.07 5.40
CA ARG A 112 -11.26 1.90 4.28
C ARG A 112 -12.50 1.35 3.57
N THR A 113 -12.61 0.03 3.48
CA THR A 113 -13.75 -0.66 2.85
C THR A 113 -15.07 -0.53 3.63
N ALA A 114 -14.99 -0.18 4.92
CA ALA A 114 -16.15 0.07 5.77
C ALA A 114 -16.48 1.57 5.88
N ARG A 115 -15.61 2.46 5.43
CA ARG A 115 -15.86 3.91 5.44
C ARG A 115 -16.63 4.37 4.20
N PRO A 116 -17.49 5.38 4.32
CA PRO A 116 -17.85 6.10 5.55
C PRO A 116 -18.74 5.27 6.48
N VAL A 117 -18.46 5.34 7.78
CA VAL A 117 -19.37 4.86 8.84
C VAL A 117 -20.32 6.01 9.17
N TYR A 118 -21.63 5.82 9.04
CA TYR A 118 -22.62 6.87 9.19
C TYR A 118 -23.82 6.46 10.05
N VAL A 119 -24.40 7.43 10.71
CA VAL A 119 -25.59 7.32 11.56
C VAL A 119 -26.84 7.31 10.67
N GLY A 120 -27.78 6.42 10.97
CA GLY A 120 -29.02 6.31 10.20
C GLY A 120 -28.82 5.63 8.85
N VAL A 121 -29.62 6.04 7.86
CA VAL A 121 -29.70 5.40 6.53
C VAL A 121 -29.11 6.25 5.41
N ASP A 122 -28.92 7.54 5.65
CA ASP A 122 -28.39 8.48 4.65
C ASP A 122 -26.97 8.92 5.02
N PRO A 123 -25.95 8.54 4.22
CA PRO A 123 -24.58 8.94 4.50
C PRO A 123 -24.37 10.46 4.47
N LYS A 124 -25.16 11.22 3.68
CA LYS A 124 -24.97 12.66 3.55
C LYS A 124 -25.27 13.42 4.84
N SER A 125 -26.23 12.94 5.62
CA SER A 125 -26.64 13.55 6.88
C SER A 125 -26.08 12.83 8.11
N GLY A 126 -25.53 11.63 7.95
CA GLY A 126 -25.11 10.77 9.06
C GLY A 126 -23.60 10.58 9.19
N THR A 127 -22.78 11.10 8.28
CA THR A 127 -21.32 10.90 8.33
C THR A 127 -20.66 12.03 9.10
N TYR A 128 -19.89 11.65 10.12
CA TYR A 128 -19.16 12.60 10.98
C TYR A 128 -17.66 12.34 10.95
N ARG A 129 -16.89 13.38 11.20
CA ARG A 129 -15.44 13.36 11.46
C ARG A 129 -15.12 14.07 12.76
N ARG A 130 -14.08 13.59 13.44
CA ARG A 130 -13.53 14.24 14.64
C ARG A 130 -12.55 15.33 14.23
N ASN A 131 -12.75 16.53 14.75
CA ASN A 131 -11.80 17.62 14.64
C ASN A 131 -11.68 18.29 16.01
N HIS A 132 -10.50 18.18 16.63
CA HIS A 132 -10.29 18.57 18.02
C HIS A 132 -11.27 17.83 18.95
N GLU A 133 -12.09 18.52 19.73
CA GLU A 133 -13.08 17.96 20.66
C GLU A 133 -14.49 17.80 20.05
N GLY A 134 -14.69 18.21 18.80
CA GLY A 134 -16.00 18.26 18.15
C GLY A 134 -16.22 17.16 17.09
N ASP A 135 -17.47 16.72 16.99
CA ASP A 135 -17.96 15.84 15.93
C ASP A 135 -18.66 16.70 14.87
N TYR A 136 -18.11 16.73 13.65
CA TYR A 136 -18.56 17.57 12.55
C TYR A 136 -19.05 16.73 11.38
N HIS A 137 -20.11 17.16 10.72
CA HIS A 137 -20.58 16.55 9.48
C HIS A 137 -19.49 16.63 8.40
N CYS A 138 -19.28 15.50 7.73
CA CYS A 138 -18.42 15.47 6.56
C CYS A 138 -19.02 16.25 5.40
N SER A 139 -18.17 16.95 4.66
CA SER A 139 -18.50 17.54 3.37
C SER A 139 -18.78 16.46 2.31
N ILE A 140 -19.42 16.86 1.21
CA ILE A 140 -19.66 15.94 0.07
C ILE A 140 -18.33 15.39 -0.49
N ASP A 141 -17.27 16.20 -0.51
CA ASP A 141 -15.98 15.79 -1.05
C ASP A 141 -15.27 14.78 -0.17
N GLU A 142 -15.31 14.96 1.16
CA GLU A 142 -14.77 13.99 2.13
C GLU A 142 -15.48 12.66 2.00
N MET A 143 -16.81 12.66 1.90
CA MET A 143 -17.57 11.43 1.67
C MET A 143 -17.24 10.79 0.32
N ALA A 144 -17.13 11.59 -0.74
CA ALA A 144 -16.78 11.10 -2.07
C ALA A 144 -15.38 10.45 -2.07
N LEU A 145 -14.41 11.02 -1.34
CA LEU A 145 -13.10 10.41 -1.14
C LEU A 145 -13.23 9.06 -0.41
N MET A 146 -13.97 8.99 0.70
CA MET A 146 -14.17 7.75 1.46
C MET A 146 -14.82 6.67 0.59
N PHE A 147 -15.84 7.00 -0.21
CA PHE A 147 -16.47 6.05 -1.14
C PHE A 147 -15.52 5.57 -2.24
N ARG A 148 -14.70 6.46 -2.80
CA ARG A 148 -13.67 6.06 -3.77
C ARG A 148 -12.64 5.13 -3.15
N ASP A 149 -12.21 5.42 -1.92
CA ASP A 149 -11.24 4.61 -1.19
C ASP A 149 -11.83 3.26 -0.71
N ALA A 150 -13.15 3.16 -0.55
CA ALA A 150 -13.81 1.92 -0.15
C ALA A 150 -13.75 0.82 -1.22
N THR A 151 -13.44 1.14 -2.47
CA THR A 151 -13.39 0.17 -3.56
C THR A 151 -12.19 -0.77 -3.43
N TYR A 152 -12.36 -2.06 -3.78
CA TYR A 152 -11.26 -3.03 -3.82
C TYR A 152 -10.31 -2.81 -5.00
N VAL A 153 -10.83 -2.22 -6.08
CA VAL A 153 -10.07 -1.92 -7.29
C VAL A 153 -9.45 -0.53 -7.14
N THR A 154 -8.19 -0.39 -7.49
CA THR A 154 -7.51 0.91 -7.40
C THR A 154 -8.07 1.89 -8.44
N GLN A 155 -8.13 3.18 -8.09
CA GLN A 155 -8.74 4.21 -8.93
C GLN A 155 -8.10 4.32 -10.32
N ASP A 156 -6.79 4.09 -10.36
CA ASP A 156 -5.96 4.20 -11.55
C ASP A 156 -6.11 3.02 -12.54
N SER A 157 -6.83 1.95 -12.16
CA SER A 157 -7.08 0.79 -13.02
C SER A 157 -8.26 0.96 -13.97
N LYS A 158 -9.04 2.04 -13.82
CA LYS A 158 -10.19 2.35 -14.69
C LYS A 158 -9.75 2.46 -16.14
N VAL A 159 -10.38 1.68 -17.05
CA VAL A 159 -10.19 1.78 -18.50
C VAL A 159 -11.02 2.94 -19.04
N LEU A 160 -10.40 3.82 -19.82
CA LEU A 160 -11.00 5.06 -20.33
C LEU A 160 -11.54 4.85 -21.75
N ASN A 161 -12.68 4.20 -21.88
CA ASN A 161 -13.30 3.77 -23.15
C ASN A 161 -13.52 4.89 -24.19
N LYS A 162 -13.48 6.16 -23.76
CA LYS A 162 -13.67 7.34 -24.64
C LYS A 162 -12.34 7.93 -25.17
N MET A 163 -11.22 7.31 -24.83
CA MET A 163 -9.87 7.74 -25.22
C MET A 163 -9.15 6.62 -25.96
N ASP A 164 -8.29 6.95 -26.87
CA ASP A 164 -7.41 6.02 -27.57
C ASP A 164 -5.94 6.31 -27.29
N MET A 165 -5.04 5.59 -27.94
CA MET A 165 -3.58 5.70 -27.71
C MET A 165 -2.99 7.07 -28.09
N SER A 166 -3.72 7.92 -28.85
CA SER A 166 -3.24 9.24 -29.25
C SER A 166 -3.08 10.23 -28.09
N VAL A 167 -3.73 9.94 -26.95
CA VAL A 167 -3.60 10.76 -25.73
C VAL A 167 -2.21 10.67 -25.10
N PHE A 168 -1.39 9.67 -25.46
CA PHE A 168 -0.06 9.47 -24.90
C PHE A 168 1.01 10.32 -25.57
N CYS A 169 1.90 10.90 -24.76
CA CYS A 169 3.15 11.47 -25.21
C CYS A 169 4.15 10.35 -25.51
N MET A 170 4.31 9.97 -26.77
CA MET A 170 5.20 8.87 -27.17
C MET A 170 6.67 9.13 -26.83
N ASN A 171 7.11 10.37 -26.65
CA ASN A 171 8.44 10.68 -26.16
C ASN A 171 8.61 10.26 -24.69
N THR A 172 7.59 10.48 -23.86
CA THR A 172 7.55 9.99 -22.47
C THR A 172 7.57 8.46 -22.43
N VAL A 173 6.77 7.78 -23.27
CA VAL A 173 6.76 6.31 -23.38
C VAL A 173 8.16 5.79 -23.74
N LYS A 174 8.81 6.36 -24.75
CA LYS A 174 10.18 6.00 -25.15
C LYS A 174 11.19 6.22 -24.03
N ARG A 175 11.09 7.36 -23.31
CA ARG A 175 11.94 7.67 -22.16
C ARG A 175 11.77 6.63 -21.06
N TYR A 176 10.54 6.26 -20.72
CA TYR A 176 10.24 5.21 -19.75
C TYR A 176 10.79 3.84 -20.18
N ARG A 177 10.62 3.45 -21.45
CA ARG A 177 11.19 2.21 -21.99
C ARG A 177 12.72 2.18 -21.90
N ASN A 178 13.39 3.31 -22.03
CA ASN A 178 14.83 3.39 -21.85
C ASN A 178 15.25 3.15 -20.39
N PHE A 179 14.51 3.71 -19.42
CA PHE A 179 14.70 3.38 -18.00
C PHE A 179 14.49 1.89 -17.75
N PHE A 180 13.38 1.32 -18.24
CA PHE A 180 13.11 -0.10 -18.10
C PHE A 180 14.22 -0.99 -18.70
N ARG A 181 14.73 -0.64 -19.88
CA ARG A 181 15.84 -1.38 -20.51
C ARG A 181 17.14 -1.29 -19.72
N SER A 182 17.43 -0.15 -19.11
CA SER A 182 18.65 0.02 -18.32
C SER A 182 18.62 -0.78 -17.02
N THR A 183 17.45 -0.95 -16.40
CA THR A 183 17.27 -1.75 -15.18
C THR A 183 17.10 -3.25 -15.48
N HIS A 184 16.58 -3.61 -16.67
CA HIS A 184 16.22 -4.97 -17.07
C HIS A 184 16.81 -5.36 -18.44
N ILE A 185 18.15 -5.42 -18.54
CA ILE A 185 18.89 -5.56 -19.82
C ILE A 185 18.39 -6.73 -20.68
N ASN A 186 18.16 -7.89 -20.10
CA ASN A 186 17.76 -9.13 -20.81
C ASN A 186 16.28 -9.48 -20.66
N HIS A 187 15.42 -8.52 -20.33
CA HIS A 187 14.01 -8.80 -20.11
C HIS A 187 13.25 -9.01 -21.44
N LEU A 188 12.37 -10.01 -21.48
CA LEU A 188 11.60 -10.36 -22.68
C LEU A 188 10.77 -9.18 -23.24
N TRP A 189 10.28 -8.28 -22.36
CA TRP A 189 9.48 -7.14 -22.77
C TRP A 189 10.27 -6.04 -23.51
N ASN A 190 11.58 -6.12 -23.54
CA ASN A 190 12.41 -5.19 -24.33
C ASN A 190 12.16 -5.31 -25.83
N ASN A 191 11.73 -6.50 -26.29
CA ASN A 191 11.48 -6.79 -27.70
C ASN A 191 10.02 -6.56 -28.12
N GLU A 192 9.11 -6.26 -27.18
CA GLU A 192 7.72 -5.98 -27.49
C GLU A 192 7.57 -4.63 -28.19
N ASP A 193 6.52 -4.49 -29.00
CA ASP A 193 6.10 -3.19 -29.51
C ASP A 193 5.56 -2.28 -28.38
N ASP A 194 5.27 -1.02 -28.67
CA ASP A 194 4.82 -0.06 -27.68
C ASP A 194 3.45 -0.42 -27.10
N GLU A 195 2.52 -0.95 -27.93
CA GLU A 195 1.18 -1.32 -27.47
C GLU A 195 1.24 -2.50 -26.50
N MET A 196 1.93 -3.59 -26.88
CA MET A 196 2.07 -4.76 -26.02
C MET A 196 2.85 -4.44 -24.75
N PHE A 197 3.88 -3.60 -24.84
CA PHE A 197 4.64 -3.15 -23.66
C PHE A 197 3.71 -2.38 -22.70
N LEU A 198 2.96 -1.39 -23.19
CA LEU A 198 2.01 -0.59 -22.41
C LEU A 198 0.92 -1.46 -21.77
N ARG A 199 0.45 -2.49 -22.48
CA ARG A 199 -0.48 -3.47 -21.92
C ARG A 199 0.13 -4.23 -20.73
N LYS A 200 1.36 -4.73 -20.88
CA LYS A 200 2.05 -5.53 -19.85
C LYS A 200 2.32 -4.73 -18.58
N ILE A 201 2.65 -3.45 -18.69
CA ILE A 201 2.81 -2.59 -17.52
C ILE A 201 1.48 -2.13 -16.91
N GLY A 202 0.36 -2.26 -17.64
CA GLY A 202 -0.98 -1.88 -17.20
C GLY A 202 -1.39 -0.46 -17.58
N ALA A 203 -0.64 0.20 -18.47
CA ALA A 203 -0.97 1.54 -18.96
C ALA A 203 -2.15 1.56 -19.92
N ILE A 204 -2.47 0.41 -20.54
CA ILE A 204 -3.67 0.21 -21.36
C ILE A 204 -4.39 -1.07 -20.93
N GLY A 205 -5.71 -1.10 -21.16
CA GLY A 205 -6.60 -2.22 -20.89
C GLY A 205 -7.58 -2.45 -22.02
N ILE A 206 -8.28 -3.58 -21.99
CA ILE A 206 -9.35 -3.89 -22.96
C ILE A 206 -10.61 -3.16 -22.52
N GLY A 207 -11.17 -2.36 -23.41
CA GLY A 207 -12.42 -1.64 -23.19
C GLY A 207 -13.66 -2.48 -23.51
N GLU A 208 -14.83 -1.86 -23.33
CA GLU A 208 -16.14 -2.48 -23.59
C GLU A 208 -16.34 -2.85 -25.07
N ASP A 209 -15.64 -2.19 -25.98
CA ASP A 209 -15.65 -2.44 -27.43
C ASP A 209 -14.65 -3.52 -27.87
N GLY A 210 -13.93 -4.13 -26.91
CA GLY A 210 -12.90 -5.14 -27.15
C GLY A 210 -11.56 -4.60 -27.66
N LYS A 211 -11.38 -3.27 -27.75
CA LYS A 211 -10.14 -2.62 -28.16
C LYS A 211 -9.30 -2.19 -26.96
N TYR A 212 -8.05 -1.83 -27.23
CA TYR A 212 -7.18 -1.26 -26.22
C TYR A 212 -7.45 0.23 -26.01
N HIS A 213 -7.65 0.59 -24.76
CA HIS A 213 -7.82 1.97 -24.32
C HIS A 213 -6.85 2.30 -23.17
N PRO A 214 -6.47 3.56 -22.98
CA PRO A 214 -5.70 3.98 -21.83
C PRO A 214 -6.38 3.57 -20.53
N THR A 215 -5.61 3.11 -19.55
CA THR A 215 -6.07 3.12 -18.15
C THR A 215 -5.86 4.51 -17.56
N ALA A 216 -6.56 4.82 -16.47
CA ALA A 216 -6.34 6.06 -15.74
C ALA A 216 -4.87 6.21 -15.31
N ALA A 217 -4.20 5.11 -14.90
CA ALA A 217 -2.75 5.10 -14.64
C ALA A 217 -1.93 5.44 -15.89
N GLY A 218 -2.26 4.81 -17.02
CA GLY A 218 -1.56 5.09 -18.28
C GLY A 218 -1.68 6.55 -18.70
N LEU A 219 -2.89 7.11 -18.61
CA LEU A 219 -3.14 8.52 -18.91
C LEU A 219 -2.33 9.44 -17.97
N LEU A 220 -2.35 9.21 -16.65
CA LEU A 220 -1.57 9.99 -15.68
C LEU A 220 -0.06 9.91 -15.94
N MET A 221 0.45 8.72 -16.25
CA MET A 221 1.88 8.48 -16.39
C MET A 221 2.44 8.96 -17.74
N PHE A 222 1.66 8.90 -18.81
CA PHE A 222 2.17 9.08 -20.17
C PHE A 222 1.34 10.04 -21.02
N GLY A 223 0.20 10.53 -20.52
CA GLY A 223 -0.67 11.44 -21.27
C GLY A 223 -0.10 12.85 -21.40
N TYR A 224 -0.71 13.65 -22.30
CA TYR A 224 -0.51 15.10 -22.28
C TYR A 224 -1.42 15.73 -21.23
N GLU A 225 -1.01 16.81 -20.60
CA GLU A 225 -1.76 17.49 -19.53
C GLU A 225 -3.20 17.82 -19.95
N TYR A 226 -3.41 18.36 -21.14
CA TYR A 226 -4.75 18.70 -21.65
C TYR A 226 -5.65 17.47 -21.90
N GLU A 227 -5.08 16.27 -22.08
CA GLU A 227 -5.82 15.02 -22.14
C GLU A 227 -6.09 14.48 -20.72
N ILE A 228 -5.12 14.62 -19.81
CA ILE A 228 -5.27 14.22 -18.41
C ILE A 228 -6.41 15.00 -17.74
N THR A 229 -6.51 16.30 -17.98
CA THR A 229 -7.54 17.15 -17.40
C THR A 229 -8.96 16.83 -17.88
N ARG A 230 -9.12 16.08 -18.97
CA ARG A 230 -10.44 15.58 -19.42
C ARG A 230 -11.02 14.52 -18.47
N GLU A 231 -10.18 13.70 -17.85
CA GLU A 231 -10.59 12.70 -16.83
C GLU A 231 -10.42 13.24 -15.42
N PHE A 232 -9.37 14.03 -15.16
CA PHE A 232 -9.01 14.59 -13.87
C PHE A 232 -9.06 16.13 -13.91
N PRO A 233 -10.25 16.77 -13.78
CA PRO A 233 -10.41 18.21 -14.03
C PRO A 233 -9.56 19.12 -13.16
N ASN A 234 -9.16 18.66 -11.97
CA ASN A 234 -8.33 19.42 -11.03
C ASN A 234 -6.88 18.95 -11.01
N TYR A 235 -6.48 18.18 -12.02
CA TYR A 235 -5.09 17.71 -12.13
C TYR A 235 -4.11 18.87 -12.16
N PHE A 236 -3.16 18.83 -11.26
CA PHE A 236 -2.14 19.86 -11.14
C PHE A 236 -0.92 19.31 -10.43
N LEU A 237 0.25 19.46 -11.04
CA LEU A 237 1.55 19.12 -10.45
C LEU A 237 2.39 20.39 -10.36
N ASP A 238 2.99 20.63 -9.19
CA ASP A 238 3.76 21.83 -8.91
C ASP A 238 5.01 21.50 -8.09
N TYR A 239 6.18 21.76 -8.63
CA TYR A 239 7.43 21.76 -7.90
C TYR A 239 7.90 23.20 -7.75
N GLN A 240 8.30 23.58 -6.55
CA GLN A 240 8.73 24.92 -6.18
C GLN A 240 10.06 24.85 -5.42
N GLU A 241 11.01 25.68 -5.79
CA GLU A 241 12.21 25.92 -5.01
C GLU A 241 12.08 27.26 -4.30
N ASN A 242 12.07 27.25 -2.97
CA ASN A 242 11.78 28.39 -2.12
C ASN A 242 12.98 28.71 -1.22
N ARG A 243 13.04 29.93 -0.67
CA ARG A 243 14.09 30.27 0.32
C ARG A 243 13.88 29.55 1.65
N SER A 244 12.63 29.32 2.04
CA SER A 244 12.26 28.48 3.20
C SER A 244 10.95 27.74 2.95
N LEU A 245 10.72 26.64 3.72
CA LEU A 245 9.51 25.84 3.58
C LEU A 245 8.26 26.64 3.96
N GLY A 246 7.20 26.50 3.16
CA GLY A 246 5.92 27.21 3.38
C GLY A 246 5.86 28.64 2.84
N VAL A 247 6.94 29.18 2.25
CA VAL A 247 6.93 30.48 1.58
C VAL A 247 6.30 30.36 0.20
N THR A 248 5.47 31.31 -0.20
CA THR A 248 4.72 31.27 -1.46
C THR A 248 5.50 31.76 -2.67
N ARG A 249 6.65 32.42 -2.48
CA ARG A 249 7.45 32.96 -3.59
C ARG A 249 8.63 32.06 -3.90
N TRP A 250 8.63 31.47 -5.08
CA TRP A 250 9.65 30.55 -5.57
C TRP A 250 10.80 31.28 -6.30
N THR A 251 11.95 30.62 -6.35
CA THR A 251 13.13 30.98 -7.16
C THR A 251 13.22 30.13 -8.42
N ASP A 252 12.74 28.88 -8.39
CA ASP A 252 12.56 27.99 -9.55
C ASP A 252 11.22 27.23 -9.41
N ARG A 253 10.60 26.88 -10.54
CA ARG A 253 9.30 26.22 -10.56
C ARG A 253 9.12 25.33 -11.78
N ILE A 254 8.48 24.17 -11.59
CA ILE A 254 7.94 23.34 -12.67
C ILE A 254 6.44 23.15 -12.40
N VAL A 255 5.62 23.47 -13.38
CA VAL A 255 4.17 23.32 -13.26
C VAL A 255 3.61 22.57 -14.47
N SER A 256 2.66 21.63 -14.23
CA SER A 256 2.09 20.79 -15.30
C SER A 256 1.39 21.60 -16.40
N THR A 257 0.84 22.76 -16.05
CA THR A 257 0.05 23.61 -16.96
C THR A 257 0.90 24.61 -17.77
N SER A 258 2.25 24.54 -17.75
CA SER A 258 3.09 25.49 -18.47
C SER A 258 3.02 25.34 -19.99
N GLY A 259 2.72 24.14 -20.48
CA GLY A 259 2.72 23.81 -21.91
C GLY A 259 4.11 23.55 -22.52
N ASP A 260 5.19 23.71 -21.74
CA ASP A 260 6.58 23.54 -22.21
C ASP A 260 7.00 22.07 -22.29
N TRP A 261 6.25 21.18 -21.66
CA TRP A 261 6.50 19.75 -21.55
C TRP A 261 5.19 18.97 -21.51
N SER A 262 5.24 17.63 -21.42
CA SER A 262 4.06 16.78 -21.45
C SER A 262 3.04 17.05 -20.34
N GLY A 263 3.50 17.51 -19.17
CA GLY A 263 2.67 17.75 -17.98
C GLY A 263 2.27 16.49 -17.23
N ASN A 264 2.72 15.29 -17.64
CA ASN A 264 2.35 14.02 -17.00
C ASN A 264 3.20 13.71 -15.75
N VAL A 265 2.75 12.71 -14.98
CA VAL A 265 3.38 12.33 -13.70
C VAL A 265 4.80 11.81 -13.90
N PHE A 266 5.07 11.00 -14.93
CA PHE A 266 6.41 10.43 -15.12
C PHE A 266 7.46 11.49 -15.41
N ASP A 267 7.22 12.37 -16.37
CA ASP A 267 8.15 13.44 -16.70
C ASP A 267 8.30 14.42 -15.54
N PHE A 268 7.20 14.71 -14.80
CA PHE A 268 7.26 15.52 -13.58
C PHE A 268 8.20 14.93 -12.54
N VAL A 269 8.05 13.63 -12.24
CA VAL A 269 8.89 12.95 -11.24
C VAL A 269 10.35 13.01 -11.63
N ILE A 270 10.70 12.75 -12.89
CA ILE A 270 12.09 12.82 -13.36
C ILE A 270 12.67 14.24 -13.23
N GLU A 271 11.90 15.26 -13.63
CA GLU A 271 12.39 16.66 -13.59
C GLU A 271 12.44 17.21 -12.16
N ALA A 272 11.46 16.89 -11.32
CA ALA A 272 11.47 17.28 -9.92
C ALA A 272 12.62 16.60 -9.16
N LEU A 273 12.85 15.29 -9.36
CA LEU A 273 13.98 14.58 -8.74
C LEU A 273 15.31 15.19 -9.13
N ARG A 274 15.51 15.49 -10.40
CA ARG A 274 16.74 16.13 -10.86
C ARG A 274 17.04 17.43 -10.07
N ARG A 275 16.01 18.24 -9.78
CA ARG A 275 16.14 19.47 -9.00
C ARG A 275 16.27 19.19 -7.49
N MET A 276 15.49 18.27 -6.95
CA MET A 276 15.58 17.88 -5.53
C MET A 276 17.00 17.40 -5.17
N GLN A 277 17.65 16.69 -6.07
CA GLN A 277 18.98 16.11 -5.86
C GLN A 277 20.13 17.10 -6.07
N GLN A 278 19.87 18.28 -6.64
CA GLN A 278 20.90 19.32 -6.79
C GLN A 278 21.38 19.81 -5.42
N GLY A 279 22.71 19.86 -5.25
CA GLY A 279 23.35 20.31 -4.02
C GLY A 279 23.55 19.20 -2.97
N LEU A 280 23.09 17.98 -3.21
CA LEU A 280 23.38 16.85 -2.33
C LEU A 280 24.87 16.51 -2.40
N LYS A 281 25.47 16.25 -1.23
CA LYS A 281 26.85 15.75 -1.15
C LYS A 281 26.88 14.28 -1.56
N VAL A 282 27.75 13.93 -2.50
CA VAL A 282 27.96 12.56 -2.97
C VAL A 282 29.34 12.08 -2.50
N PRO A 283 29.40 11.23 -1.45
CA PRO A 283 30.66 10.65 -1.02
C PRO A 283 31.29 9.83 -2.15
N PHE A 284 32.62 9.73 -2.11
CA PHE A 284 33.33 8.87 -3.06
C PHE A 284 33.22 7.41 -2.57
N VAL A 285 32.35 6.63 -3.23
CA VAL A 285 32.14 5.21 -2.94
C VAL A 285 32.31 4.42 -4.23
N LEU A 286 33.01 3.29 -4.17
CA LEU A 286 33.21 2.38 -5.28
C LEU A 286 32.46 1.07 -5.02
N LYS A 287 31.73 0.58 -6.03
CA LYS A 287 31.20 -0.80 -6.09
C LYS A 287 31.99 -1.52 -7.19
N GLY A 288 32.95 -2.36 -6.78
CA GLY A 288 33.97 -2.86 -7.68
C GLY A 288 34.82 -1.68 -8.22
N ASN A 289 34.89 -1.53 -9.55
CA ASN A 289 35.63 -0.46 -10.22
C ASN A 289 34.74 0.73 -10.65
N LEU A 290 33.46 0.73 -10.29
CA LEU A 290 32.50 1.76 -10.67
C LEU A 290 32.19 2.68 -9.49
N ARG A 291 32.21 4.00 -9.74
CA ARG A 291 31.77 4.98 -8.75
C ARG A 291 30.25 4.91 -8.58
N VAL A 292 29.81 4.94 -7.34
CA VAL A 292 28.39 4.97 -6.97
C VAL A 292 27.98 6.42 -6.73
N ASP A 293 27.27 7.01 -7.68
CA ASP A 293 26.74 8.38 -7.59
C ASP A 293 25.32 8.43 -6.99
N ASP A 294 24.60 7.29 -6.98
CA ASP A 294 23.24 7.16 -6.40
C ASP A 294 23.33 6.89 -4.90
N THR A 295 23.32 7.95 -4.09
CA THR A 295 23.44 7.86 -2.63
C THR A 295 22.15 7.32 -1.98
N PRO A 296 22.20 6.83 -0.71
CA PRO A 296 21.01 6.50 0.04
C PRO A 296 19.98 7.64 0.07
N ILE A 297 20.40 8.89 0.14
CA ILE A 297 19.49 10.05 0.12
C ILE A 297 18.82 10.23 -1.25
N HIS A 298 19.52 9.99 -2.35
CA HIS A 298 18.91 9.98 -3.69
C HIS A 298 17.76 8.95 -3.76
N LYS A 299 17.99 7.76 -3.20
CA LYS A 299 16.96 6.71 -3.14
C LYS A 299 15.78 7.10 -2.26
N LEU A 300 16.02 7.73 -1.10
CA LEU A 300 14.95 8.21 -0.22
C LEU A 300 14.09 9.29 -0.87
N LEU A 301 14.70 10.25 -1.57
CA LEU A 301 13.95 11.29 -2.30
C LEU A 301 13.13 10.69 -3.44
N ARG A 302 13.66 9.69 -4.14
CA ARG A 302 12.95 8.95 -5.18
C ARG A 302 11.74 8.22 -4.61
N GLU A 303 11.92 7.53 -3.49
CA GLU A 303 10.84 6.86 -2.76
C GLU A 303 9.78 7.85 -2.27
N ALA A 304 10.20 9.00 -1.71
CA ALA A 304 9.29 10.01 -1.18
C ALA A 304 8.38 10.61 -2.26
N ILE A 305 8.95 10.99 -3.42
CA ILE A 305 8.16 11.57 -4.52
C ILE A 305 7.24 10.52 -5.17
N THR A 306 7.72 9.28 -5.31
CA THR A 306 6.90 8.17 -5.81
C THR A 306 5.72 7.91 -4.89
N ASN A 307 5.95 7.84 -3.57
CA ASN A 307 4.88 7.68 -2.58
C ASN A 307 3.87 8.83 -2.64
N ALA A 308 4.33 10.07 -2.78
CA ALA A 308 3.43 11.22 -2.94
C ALA A 308 2.52 11.08 -4.17
N CYS A 309 3.03 10.58 -5.30
CA CYS A 309 2.24 10.33 -6.52
C CYS A 309 1.30 9.14 -6.37
N VAL A 310 1.79 8.02 -5.83
CA VAL A 310 1.06 6.75 -5.73
C VAL A 310 -0.11 6.82 -4.73
N HIS A 311 0.03 7.65 -3.69
CA HIS A 311 -1.02 7.85 -2.69
C HIS A 311 -1.93 9.07 -2.97
N ALA A 312 -1.66 9.88 -4.01
CA ALA A 312 -2.47 11.03 -4.37
C ALA A 312 -3.89 10.64 -4.83
N ASP A 313 -4.89 11.40 -4.38
CA ASP A 313 -6.25 11.38 -4.97
C ASP A 313 -6.32 12.38 -6.13
N PHE A 314 -6.06 11.91 -7.35
CA PHE A 314 -6.11 12.75 -8.55
C PHE A 314 -7.52 13.20 -8.94
N TYR A 315 -8.57 12.60 -8.37
CA TYR A 315 -9.95 13.09 -8.48
C TYR A 315 -10.29 14.18 -7.47
N GLY A 316 -9.36 14.48 -6.54
CA GLY A 316 -9.53 15.53 -5.54
C GLY A 316 -9.49 16.94 -6.15
N ARG A 317 -9.77 17.94 -5.29
CA ARG A 317 -9.84 19.35 -5.71
C ARG A 317 -8.49 20.05 -5.86
N GLN A 318 -7.42 19.49 -5.31
CA GLN A 318 -6.09 20.10 -5.28
C GLN A 318 -5.05 19.20 -5.92
N GLY A 319 -4.00 19.80 -6.47
CA GLY A 319 -2.89 19.10 -7.07
C GLY A 319 -1.83 18.67 -6.05
N LEU A 320 -0.83 17.94 -6.55
CA LEU A 320 0.36 17.54 -5.82
C LEU A 320 1.37 18.68 -5.86
N VAL A 321 1.89 19.07 -4.69
CA VAL A 321 2.86 20.17 -4.55
C VAL A 321 4.10 19.67 -3.82
N ILE A 322 5.27 19.93 -4.41
CA ILE A 322 6.58 19.64 -3.83
C ILE A 322 7.32 20.95 -3.65
N GLN A 323 7.81 21.19 -2.45
CA GLN A 323 8.62 22.38 -2.13
C GLN A 323 10.00 21.93 -1.66
N LYS A 324 11.04 22.56 -2.18
CA LYS A 324 12.43 22.44 -1.73
C LYS A 324 12.93 23.78 -1.20
N SER A 325 13.67 23.74 -0.10
CA SER A 325 14.40 24.89 0.44
C SER A 325 15.71 24.43 1.08
N GLU A 326 16.48 25.36 1.64
CA GLU A 326 17.65 25.03 2.47
C GLU A 326 17.27 24.26 3.74
N GLU A 327 16.02 24.43 4.25
CA GLU A 327 15.50 23.75 5.44
C GLU A 327 15.04 22.32 5.16
N GLY A 328 14.97 21.89 3.88
CA GLY A 328 14.57 20.55 3.48
C GLY A 328 13.49 20.50 2.39
N TYR A 329 12.63 19.48 2.48
CA TYR A 329 11.61 19.20 1.48
C TYR A 329 10.24 19.06 2.13
N ARG A 330 9.20 19.56 1.44
CA ARG A 330 7.81 19.38 1.82
C ARG A 330 7.04 18.84 0.62
N LEU A 331 6.53 17.61 0.74
CA LEU A 331 5.72 16.95 -0.27
C LEU A 331 4.28 16.93 0.22
N SER A 332 3.36 17.47 -0.57
CA SER A 332 1.95 17.59 -0.20
C SER A 332 1.07 17.04 -1.32
N ASN A 333 0.46 15.89 -1.10
CA ASN A 333 -0.44 15.24 -2.06
C ASN A 333 -1.89 15.30 -1.57
N PRO A 334 -2.88 15.38 -2.50
CA PRO A 334 -4.30 15.35 -2.14
C PRO A 334 -4.71 13.97 -1.60
N GLY A 335 -5.66 13.98 -0.67
CA GLY A 335 -6.19 12.81 0.02
C GLY A 335 -5.46 12.47 1.31
N THR A 336 -6.14 11.72 2.20
CA THR A 336 -5.59 11.19 3.45
C THR A 336 -4.85 9.87 3.23
N VAL A 337 -4.03 9.46 4.18
CA VAL A 337 -3.43 8.13 4.21
C VAL A 337 -4.54 7.07 4.37
N ARG A 338 -4.52 6.01 3.56
CA ARG A 338 -5.57 4.97 3.56
C ARG A 338 -5.49 4.03 4.76
N ILE A 339 -4.31 3.87 5.33
CA ILE A 339 -4.03 3.16 6.60
C ILE A 339 -3.78 4.17 7.73
N SER A 340 -3.56 3.74 8.96
CA SER A 340 -3.17 4.69 10.01
C SER A 340 -1.75 5.22 9.77
N ILE A 341 -1.46 6.47 10.18
CA ILE A 341 -0.10 7.03 10.08
C ILE A 341 0.88 6.16 10.86
N THR A 342 0.48 5.63 12.02
CA THR A 342 1.30 4.73 12.83
C THR A 342 1.70 3.47 12.05
N ASP A 343 0.72 2.78 11.44
CA ASP A 343 1.00 1.57 10.63
C ASP A 343 1.87 1.90 9.40
N ALA A 344 1.66 3.07 8.80
CA ALA A 344 2.46 3.54 7.67
C ALA A 344 3.94 3.76 8.06
N VAL A 345 4.19 4.32 9.26
CA VAL A 345 5.55 4.57 9.79
C VAL A 345 6.18 3.29 10.31
N GLU A 346 5.44 2.39 10.97
CA GLU A 346 5.94 1.09 11.41
C GLU A 346 6.30 0.19 10.22
N GLY A 347 5.57 0.34 9.11
CA GLY A 347 5.82 -0.40 7.86
C GLY A 347 5.21 -1.79 7.83
N GLY A 348 5.41 -2.50 6.71
CA GLY A 348 4.89 -3.87 6.52
C GLY A 348 3.50 -3.92 5.88
N ILE A 349 2.78 -2.79 5.81
CA ILE A 349 1.47 -2.67 5.14
C ILE A 349 1.60 -1.63 4.03
N SER A 350 1.12 -1.98 2.83
CA SER A 350 1.04 -1.06 1.69
C SER A 350 -0.35 -1.11 1.08
N ASP A 351 -1.05 0.02 1.08
CA ASP A 351 -2.36 0.18 0.45
C ASP A 351 -2.37 1.42 -0.46
N PRO A 352 -1.72 1.34 -1.64
CA PRO A 352 -1.62 2.46 -2.57
C PRO A 352 -2.98 2.79 -3.20
N ARG A 353 -3.29 4.10 -3.35
CA ARG A 353 -4.48 4.57 -4.06
C ARG A 353 -4.36 4.30 -5.56
N ASN A 354 -3.14 4.38 -6.10
CA ASN A 354 -2.82 4.20 -7.51
C ASN A 354 -1.88 2.99 -7.68
N GLY A 355 -2.45 1.78 -7.63
CA GLY A 355 -1.69 0.53 -7.60
C GLY A 355 -1.00 0.17 -8.92
N ILE A 356 -1.58 0.56 -10.08
CA ILE A 356 -0.94 0.39 -11.38
C ILE A 356 0.23 1.37 -11.53
N MET A 357 0.07 2.62 -11.09
CA MET A 357 1.15 3.60 -11.08
C MET A 357 2.32 3.11 -10.23
N LEU A 358 2.05 2.54 -9.03
CA LEU A 358 3.10 1.91 -8.21
C LEU A 358 3.81 0.79 -8.97
N LYS A 359 3.06 -0.08 -9.67
CA LYS A 359 3.66 -1.13 -10.52
C LYS A 359 4.57 -0.53 -11.59
N ILE A 360 4.12 0.53 -12.27
CA ILE A 360 4.90 1.20 -13.32
C ILE A 360 6.20 1.78 -12.72
N PHE A 361 6.14 2.45 -11.58
CA PHE A 361 7.34 2.98 -10.91
C PHE A 361 8.26 1.86 -10.41
N SER A 362 7.71 0.78 -9.84
CA SER A 362 8.52 -0.35 -9.34
C SER A 362 9.29 -1.06 -10.46
N LEU A 363 8.75 -1.11 -11.68
CA LEU A 363 9.42 -1.69 -12.84
C LEU A 363 10.68 -0.91 -13.28
N ILE A 364 10.90 0.29 -12.78
CA ILE A 364 12.10 1.09 -13.02
C ILE A 364 12.85 1.41 -11.71
N GLU A 365 12.61 0.64 -10.65
CA GLU A 365 13.22 0.75 -9.32
C GLU A 365 12.97 2.11 -8.62
N PHE A 366 11.81 2.74 -8.88
CA PHE A 366 11.43 4.00 -8.25
C PHE A 366 10.51 3.84 -7.03
N GLY A 367 10.13 2.63 -6.66
CA GLY A 367 9.31 2.35 -5.49
C GLY A 367 9.19 0.86 -5.23
N GLU A 368 8.98 0.49 -3.98
CA GLU A 368 8.84 -0.89 -3.54
C GLU A 368 7.43 -1.17 -2.98
N ARG A 369 6.90 -2.38 -3.23
CA ARG A 369 5.60 -2.81 -2.70
C ARG A 369 5.64 -3.38 -1.28
N ALA A 370 6.82 -3.44 -0.67
CA ALA A 370 7.02 -4.15 0.60
C ALA A 370 6.43 -3.43 1.84
N GLY A 371 5.86 -2.23 1.69
CA GLY A 371 5.38 -1.42 2.83
C GLY A 371 6.51 -0.89 3.72
N SER A 372 7.75 -0.95 3.24
CA SER A 372 8.95 -0.50 3.96
C SER A 372 9.35 0.95 3.63
N GLY A 373 8.75 1.53 2.58
CA GLY A 373 9.18 2.81 2.00
C GLY A 373 9.19 3.94 3.02
N LEU A 374 8.08 4.20 3.68
CA LEU A 374 7.98 5.30 4.65
C LEU A 374 8.84 5.06 5.90
N ASN A 375 8.82 3.85 6.44
CA ASN A 375 9.68 3.44 7.56
C ASN A 375 11.17 3.64 7.22
N GLY A 376 11.55 3.21 6.01
CA GLY A 376 12.90 3.40 5.49
C GLY A 376 13.28 4.87 5.34
N ILE A 377 12.35 5.72 4.86
CA ILE A 377 12.55 7.16 4.77
C ILE A 377 12.79 7.75 6.16
N CYS A 378 11.90 7.50 7.12
CA CYS A 378 12.00 8.05 8.48
C CYS A 378 13.35 7.70 9.13
N LYS A 379 13.69 6.42 9.22
CA LYS A 379 14.90 5.95 9.92
C LYS A 379 16.20 6.45 9.26
N ARG A 380 16.29 6.38 7.93
CA ARG A 380 17.52 6.74 7.24
C ARG A 380 17.70 8.25 7.13
N TRP A 381 16.59 9.01 6.97
CA TRP A 381 16.64 10.46 6.98
C TRP A 381 17.14 11.00 8.31
N GLU A 382 16.55 10.54 9.43
CA GLU A 382 16.95 10.91 10.79
C GLU A 382 18.41 10.56 11.08
N LYS A 383 18.88 9.40 10.59
CA LYS A 383 20.29 9.01 10.74
C LYS A 383 21.25 9.98 10.07
N VAL A 384 20.86 10.59 8.91
CA VAL A 384 21.76 11.46 8.11
C VAL A 384 21.64 12.94 8.49
N TYR A 385 20.45 13.41 8.85
CA TYR A 385 20.22 14.83 9.14
C TYR A 385 19.98 15.14 10.60
N HIS A 386 19.81 14.10 11.45
CA HIS A 386 19.52 14.22 12.89
C HIS A 386 18.23 15.00 13.18
N THR A 387 17.28 14.95 12.25
CA THR A 387 15.97 15.61 12.33
C THR A 387 14.87 14.59 12.05
N PRO A 388 13.76 14.63 12.81
CA PRO A 388 12.64 13.71 12.58
C PRO A 388 11.94 14.03 11.25
N VAL A 389 11.40 12.97 10.63
CA VAL A 389 10.46 13.11 9.50
C VAL A 389 9.06 13.33 10.07
N THR A 390 8.36 14.32 9.55
CA THR A 390 6.99 14.62 9.97
C THR A 390 6.00 14.23 8.88
N ILE A 391 4.92 13.55 9.29
CA ILE A 391 3.79 13.21 8.42
C ILE A 391 2.54 13.74 9.07
N GLU A 392 1.79 14.54 8.32
CA GLU A 392 0.58 15.20 8.78
C GLU A 392 -0.56 14.99 7.80
N GLU A 393 -1.75 14.76 8.32
CA GLU A 393 -3.00 14.94 7.57
C GLU A 393 -3.55 16.33 7.89
N THR A 394 -3.83 17.10 6.85
CA THR A 394 -4.39 18.45 7.00
C THR A 394 -5.75 18.52 6.30
N HIS A 395 -6.69 19.24 6.94
CA HIS A 395 -8.05 19.48 6.44
C HIS A 395 -8.28 20.96 6.18
N LYS A 396 -7.25 21.63 5.68
CA LYS A 396 -7.31 23.06 5.44
C LYS A 396 -8.23 23.36 4.25
N ASP A 397 -9.14 24.33 4.44
CA ASP A 397 -10.10 24.77 3.42
C ASP A 397 -11.06 23.65 2.93
N GLY A 398 -11.35 22.66 3.80
CA GLY A 398 -12.25 21.55 3.48
C GLY A 398 -11.66 20.53 2.51
N VAL A 399 -10.34 20.52 2.34
CA VAL A 399 -9.64 19.58 1.46
C VAL A 399 -8.61 18.77 2.25
N ASP A 400 -8.75 17.46 2.12
CA ASP A 400 -7.83 16.51 2.74
C ASP A 400 -6.50 16.47 1.99
N ARG A 401 -5.41 16.57 2.74
CA ARG A 401 -4.05 16.44 2.21
C ARG A 401 -3.16 15.65 3.16
N THR A 402 -2.29 14.84 2.59
CA THR A 402 -1.16 14.26 3.30
C THR A 402 0.08 15.10 3.03
N VAL A 403 0.79 15.46 4.07
CA VAL A 403 2.02 16.27 4.00
C VAL A 403 3.16 15.51 4.63
N LEU A 404 4.20 15.24 3.84
CA LEU A 404 5.46 14.68 4.28
C LEU A 404 6.51 15.80 4.33
N ILE A 405 7.14 16.00 5.49
CA ILE A 405 8.20 16.98 5.69
C ILE A 405 9.50 16.25 6.01
N LEU A 406 10.48 16.44 5.15
CA LEU A 406 11.85 15.95 5.28
C LEU A 406 12.75 17.14 5.64
N SER A 407 12.75 17.52 6.93
CA SER A 407 13.55 18.65 7.41
C SER A 407 15.03 18.28 7.46
N THR A 408 15.90 19.20 7.03
CA THR A 408 17.35 19.11 7.27
C THR A 408 17.74 19.82 8.58
N GLY A 409 16.84 20.64 9.15
CA GLY A 409 17.14 21.49 10.30
C GLY A 409 18.25 22.51 10.05
N GLY A 410 18.59 22.79 8.78
CA GLY A 410 19.76 23.55 8.40
C GLY A 410 21.09 22.79 8.57
N ASN A 411 21.03 21.50 8.93
CA ASN A 411 22.21 20.68 9.13
C ASN A 411 22.79 20.22 7.77
N GLU A 412 24.12 20.12 7.72
CA GLU A 412 24.78 19.43 6.63
C GLU A 412 24.55 17.92 6.71
N GLN A 413 24.64 17.23 5.57
CA GLN A 413 24.59 15.78 5.53
C GLN A 413 25.73 15.18 6.35
N ASP A 414 25.41 14.29 7.29
CA ASP A 414 26.40 13.47 7.98
C ASP A 414 26.95 12.40 7.02
N VAL A 415 28.13 12.71 6.46
CA VAL A 415 28.81 11.85 5.47
C VAL A 415 29.16 10.49 6.09
N LYS A 416 29.51 10.44 7.40
CA LYS A 416 29.83 9.18 8.09
C LYS A 416 28.59 8.30 8.19
N ALA A 417 27.48 8.85 8.66
CA ALA A 417 26.19 8.14 8.72
C ALA A 417 25.73 7.67 7.33
N MET A 418 25.97 8.48 6.30
CA MET A 418 25.65 8.11 4.93
C MET A 418 26.52 6.97 4.40
N LEU A 419 27.80 6.93 4.75
CA LEU A 419 28.70 5.81 4.40
C LEU A 419 28.30 4.52 5.13
N GLU A 420 27.84 4.60 6.36
CA GLU A 420 27.30 3.44 7.10
C GLU A 420 26.03 2.88 6.41
N LEU A 421 25.16 3.75 5.87
CA LEU A 421 23.99 3.30 5.10
C LEU A 421 24.37 2.64 3.77
N TYR A 422 25.53 2.94 3.20
CA TYR A 422 26.02 2.20 2.04
C TYR A 422 26.44 0.77 2.39
N SER A 423 27.02 0.56 3.58
CA SER A 423 27.43 -0.78 4.01
C SER A 423 26.24 -1.71 4.22
N ASP A 424 25.07 -1.17 4.62
CA ASP A 424 23.82 -1.92 4.72
C ASP A 424 23.24 -2.33 3.34
N LEU A 425 23.70 -1.69 2.26
CA LEU A 425 23.30 -1.94 0.87
C LEU A 425 24.29 -2.82 0.09
N ILE A 426 25.49 -3.05 0.66
CA ILE A 426 26.49 -3.99 0.14
C ILE A 426 26.17 -5.31 0.84
N GLU A 427 25.85 -6.36 0.08
CA GLU A 427 25.74 -7.72 0.63
C GLU A 427 26.96 -8.01 1.52
N PRO A 428 26.79 -8.63 2.71
CA PRO A 428 27.92 -9.03 3.50
C PRO A 428 28.85 -9.87 2.60
N PRO A 429 30.19 -9.67 2.68
CA PRO A 429 31.10 -10.48 1.90
C PRO A 429 30.78 -11.95 2.21
N GLU A 430 30.69 -12.79 1.17
CA GLU A 430 30.55 -14.23 1.37
C GLU A 430 31.57 -14.64 2.44
N PRO A 431 31.19 -15.44 3.46
CA PRO A 431 32.11 -15.86 4.49
C PRO A 431 33.32 -16.47 3.78
N GLN A 432 34.48 -15.87 3.99
CA GLN A 432 35.75 -16.41 3.50
C GLN A 432 35.83 -17.81 4.06
N ALA A 433 35.71 -18.81 3.20
CA ALA A 433 35.96 -20.20 3.56
C ALA A 433 37.39 -20.25 4.11
N ASP A 434 37.51 -20.68 5.35
CA ASP A 434 38.79 -20.85 6.03
C ASP A 434 39.75 -21.61 5.13
N GLN A 435 40.92 -21.01 4.89
CA GLN A 435 41.96 -21.56 3.97
C GLN A 435 42.54 -22.90 4.45
N GLU A 436 42.07 -23.47 5.56
CA GLU A 436 42.56 -24.79 6.04
C GLU A 436 41.84 -26.00 5.44
N THR A 437 40.72 -25.81 4.71
CA THR A 437 40.01 -26.93 4.08
C THR A 437 40.35 -27.14 2.60
N THR A 438 41.19 -26.30 2.00
CA THR A 438 41.46 -26.29 0.55
C THR A 438 42.50 -27.35 0.13
N ASN A 439 43.23 -27.96 1.04
CA ASN A 439 44.26 -28.94 0.68
C ASN A 439 43.77 -30.40 0.55
N THR A 440 42.52 -30.69 0.91
CA THR A 440 41.96 -32.05 0.81
C THR A 440 41.01 -32.20 -0.39
N VAL A 441 40.49 -31.10 -0.94
CA VAL A 441 39.54 -31.09 -2.08
C VAL A 441 40.28 -31.08 -3.43
N LEU A 442 41.50 -30.54 -3.50
CA LEU A 442 42.27 -30.46 -4.76
C LEU A 442 42.79 -31.82 -5.28
N LYS A 443 42.71 -32.93 -4.50
CA LYS A 443 43.06 -34.26 -4.97
C LYS A 443 41.87 -35.06 -5.54
N SER A 444 40.61 -34.64 -5.28
CA SER A 444 39.42 -35.30 -5.82
C SER A 444 38.95 -34.71 -7.16
N ASP A 445 39.27 -33.46 -7.45
CA ASP A 445 38.77 -32.79 -8.67
C ASP A 445 39.59 -33.08 -9.93
N GLN A 446 40.84 -33.57 -9.77
CA GLN A 446 41.63 -33.97 -10.95
C GLN A 446 41.19 -35.34 -11.55
N GLN A 447 40.52 -36.19 -10.78
CA GLN A 447 39.97 -37.44 -11.32
C GLN A 447 38.60 -37.30 -11.96
N THR A 448 37.84 -36.28 -11.57
CA THR A 448 36.49 -36.00 -12.11
C THR A 448 36.57 -35.23 -13.44
N ALA A 449 37.58 -34.39 -13.64
CA ALA A 449 37.78 -33.60 -14.86
C ALA A 449 38.21 -34.45 -16.08
N GLU A 450 38.85 -35.62 -15.86
CA GLU A 450 39.22 -36.54 -16.96
C GLU A 450 38.03 -37.39 -17.44
N ILE A 451 37.00 -37.61 -16.60
CA ILE A 451 35.80 -38.36 -16.97
C ILE A 451 34.82 -37.48 -17.74
N THR A 452 34.75 -36.21 -17.46
CA THR A 452 33.83 -35.24 -18.14
C THR A 452 34.32 -34.94 -19.56
N ARG A 453 35.63 -34.84 -19.80
CA ARG A 453 36.19 -34.58 -21.14
C ARG A 453 36.05 -35.74 -22.15
N LYS A 454 35.78 -36.95 -21.69
CA LYS A 454 35.52 -38.10 -22.58
C LYS A 454 34.06 -38.24 -23.00
N ASN A 455 33.13 -37.58 -22.32
CA ASN A 455 31.69 -37.63 -22.66
C ASN A 455 31.23 -36.51 -23.60
N ASP A 456 31.96 -35.39 -23.68
CA ASP A 456 31.56 -34.26 -24.55
C ASP A 456 31.98 -34.43 -26.02
N GLN A 457 32.88 -35.38 -26.32
CA GLN A 457 33.26 -35.67 -27.70
C GLN A 457 32.33 -36.65 -28.46
N LYS A 458 31.26 -37.15 -27.82
CA LYS A 458 30.27 -38.03 -28.47
C LYS A 458 28.89 -37.42 -28.77
N LYS A 459 28.71 -36.13 -28.56
CA LYS A 459 27.40 -35.44 -28.78
C LYS A 459 27.41 -34.35 -29.85
N ALA A 460 28.41 -34.35 -30.73
CA ALA A 460 28.47 -33.40 -31.84
C ALA A 460 28.28 -34.12 -33.18
N TYR A 461 27.15 -34.74 -33.43
CA TYR A 461 26.67 -35.05 -34.78
C TYR A 461 25.18 -35.40 -34.71
N SER A 462 24.36 -34.54 -35.28
CA SER A 462 23.05 -34.69 -35.92
C SER A 462 22.04 -33.66 -35.49
N ILE A 463 22.03 -32.55 -36.20
CA ILE A 463 20.82 -31.77 -36.41
C ILE A 463 20.62 -31.72 -37.91
N GLN A 464 19.73 -32.54 -38.41
CA GLN A 464 19.09 -32.38 -39.70
C GLN A 464 17.66 -31.95 -39.50
N THR A 465 17.32 -30.94 -40.24
CA THR A 465 16.02 -30.34 -40.49
C THR A 465 14.92 -31.35 -40.81
N ASP A 466 13.75 -31.21 -40.18
CA ASP A 466 12.48 -31.49 -40.84
C ASP A 466 11.44 -30.46 -40.39
N GLN A 467 10.96 -29.75 -41.39
CA GLN A 467 9.72 -28.98 -41.37
C GLN A 467 8.60 -30.01 -41.56
N ASP A 468 7.59 -29.97 -40.69
CA ASP A 468 6.23 -30.24 -41.10
C ASP A 468 5.23 -29.62 -40.14
N TYR A 469 4.27 -29.00 -40.76
CA TYR A 469 3.09 -28.38 -40.21
C TYR A 469 2.12 -29.43 -39.69
N ASP A 470 1.56 -29.24 -38.49
CA ASP A 470 0.21 -29.69 -38.21
C ASP A 470 -0.56 -28.67 -37.36
N GLN A 471 -1.65 -28.22 -37.98
CA GLN A 471 -2.70 -27.40 -37.35
C GLN A 471 -3.56 -28.31 -36.47
N GLU A 472 -3.46 -28.15 -35.17
CA GLU A 472 -4.52 -28.62 -34.26
C GLU A 472 -5.39 -27.46 -33.81
N THR A 473 -6.60 -27.50 -34.29
CA THR A 473 -7.78 -26.69 -33.92
C THR A 473 -8.19 -27.03 -32.49
N TYR A 474 -8.13 -26.04 -31.58
CA TYR A 474 -8.78 -26.14 -30.27
C TYR A 474 -10.23 -25.70 -30.36
N PRO A 475 -11.18 -26.41 -29.75
CA PRO A 475 -12.59 -26.04 -29.77
C PRO A 475 -12.86 -24.83 -28.88
N VAL A 476 -13.58 -23.87 -29.44
CA VAL A 476 -14.15 -22.72 -28.74
C VAL A 476 -15.23 -23.23 -27.80
N VAL A 477 -14.99 -23.14 -26.49
CA VAL A 477 -16.05 -23.33 -25.49
C VAL A 477 -16.72 -21.98 -25.28
N GLN A 478 -17.95 -21.86 -25.77
CA GLN A 478 -18.87 -20.78 -25.43
C GLN A 478 -19.25 -20.93 -23.95
N GLU A 479 -18.72 -20.04 -23.09
CA GLU A 479 -19.29 -19.86 -21.76
C GLU A 479 -20.51 -18.95 -21.82
N SER A 480 -21.66 -19.54 -21.56
CA SER A 480 -22.95 -18.88 -21.40
C SER A 480 -22.92 -18.00 -20.16
N TYR A 481 -23.19 -16.72 -20.32
CA TYR A 481 -23.45 -15.74 -19.28
C TYR A 481 -24.71 -16.13 -18.50
N ILE A 482 -24.55 -16.44 -17.22
CA ILE A 482 -25.63 -16.51 -16.23
C ILE A 482 -25.56 -15.24 -15.39
N PRO A 483 -26.60 -14.41 -15.30
CA PRO A 483 -26.59 -13.23 -14.46
C PRO A 483 -26.57 -13.60 -12.98
N PHE A 484 -25.57 -13.11 -12.26
CA PHE A 484 -25.42 -13.31 -10.82
C PHE A 484 -26.46 -12.46 -10.07
N SER A 485 -27.38 -13.12 -9.39
CA SER A 485 -28.25 -12.49 -8.40
C SER A 485 -27.45 -12.19 -7.14
N SER A 486 -27.63 -10.96 -6.63
CA SER A 486 -27.12 -10.46 -5.37
C SER A 486 -27.54 -11.34 -4.19
N ASP A 487 -26.60 -11.58 -3.27
CA ASP A 487 -26.69 -11.98 -1.87
C ASP A 487 -25.98 -13.30 -1.52
N GLN A 488 -24.64 -13.17 -1.34
CA GLN A 488 -23.94 -13.90 -0.25
C GLN A 488 -22.52 -13.32 -0.11
N LYS A 489 -22.26 -12.63 1.01
CA LYS A 489 -20.91 -12.19 1.41
C LYS A 489 -20.08 -13.43 1.76
N ILE A 490 -19.17 -13.81 0.87
CA ILE A 490 -18.13 -14.81 1.15
C ILE A 490 -17.08 -14.13 2.04
N THR A 491 -16.94 -14.57 3.28
CA THR A 491 -15.92 -14.05 4.21
C THR A 491 -14.52 -14.55 3.79
N ALA A 492 -13.46 -13.86 4.22
CA ALA A 492 -12.08 -14.32 4.00
C ALA A 492 -11.85 -15.75 4.55
N THR A 493 -12.57 -16.13 5.61
CA THR A 493 -12.57 -17.46 6.20
C THR A 493 -13.17 -18.49 5.25
N ASP A 494 -14.26 -18.14 4.56
CA ASP A 494 -14.93 -19.02 3.59
C ASP A 494 -14.06 -19.25 2.35
N GLN A 495 -13.33 -18.23 1.89
CA GLN A 495 -12.36 -18.35 0.80
C GLN A 495 -11.20 -19.27 1.16
N ILE A 496 -10.69 -19.20 2.39
CA ILE A 496 -9.63 -20.10 2.88
C ILE A 496 -10.16 -21.54 2.97
N ALA A 497 -11.38 -21.74 3.45
CA ALA A 497 -12.01 -23.05 3.52
C ALA A 497 -12.24 -23.65 2.12
N ASP A 498 -12.69 -22.87 1.15
CA ASP A 498 -12.85 -23.30 -0.25
C ASP A 498 -11.51 -23.66 -0.89
N GLN A 499 -10.45 -22.87 -0.67
CA GLN A 499 -9.11 -23.17 -1.17
C GLN A 499 -8.56 -24.48 -0.56
N LYS A 500 -8.77 -24.73 0.73
CA LYS A 500 -8.39 -26.01 1.37
C LYS A 500 -9.13 -27.20 0.76
N LYS A 501 -10.44 -27.07 0.50
CA LYS A 501 -11.22 -28.12 -0.20
C LYS A 501 -10.67 -28.41 -1.59
N LYS A 502 -10.33 -27.37 -2.37
CA LYS A 502 -9.73 -27.53 -3.70
C LYS A 502 -8.36 -28.21 -3.63
N ILE A 503 -7.52 -27.88 -2.67
CA ILE A 503 -6.22 -28.55 -2.44
C ILE A 503 -6.44 -30.03 -2.09
N LEU A 504 -7.37 -30.36 -1.21
CA LEU A 504 -7.70 -31.75 -0.87
C LEU A 504 -8.19 -32.54 -2.09
N SER A 505 -9.00 -31.95 -2.96
CA SER A 505 -9.47 -32.61 -4.19
C SER A 505 -8.31 -32.88 -5.16
N LEU A 506 -7.36 -31.97 -5.31
CA LEU A 506 -6.16 -32.16 -6.13
C LEU A 506 -5.25 -33.26 -5.56
N ILE A 507 -5.06 -33.30 -4.25
CA ILE A 507 -4.30 -34.37 -3.58
C ILE A 507 -4.98 -35.72 -3.76
N LYS A 508 -6.31 -35.76 -3.69
CA LYS A 508 -7.09 -36.99 -3.90
C LYS A 508 -6.96 -37.51 -5.33
N SER A 509 -6.94 -36.64 -6.33
CA SER A 509 -6.76 -37.02 -7.75
C SER A 509 -5.31 -37.37 -8.10
N ASN A 510 -4.33 -36.69 -7.50
CA ASN A 510 -2.92 -36.94 -7.70
C ASN A 510 -2.13 -36.87 -6.37
N PRO A 511 -1.95 -37.97 -5.65
CA PRO A 511 -1.19 -38.00 -4.38
C PRO A 511 0.27 -37.55 -4.49
N LYS A 512 0.86 -37.55 -5.67
CA LYS A 512 2.24 -37.10 -5.91
C LYS A 512 2.33 -35.63 -6.31
N ILE A 513 1.21 -34.90 -6.36
CA ILE A 513 1.16 -33.50 -6.75
C ILE A 513 2.13 -32.66 -5.93
N THR A 514 2.91 -31.83 -6.59
CA THR A 514 3.87 -30.92 -5.96
C THR A 514 3.19 -29.61 -5.56
N ARG A 515 3.79 -28.89 -4.60
CA ARG A 515 3.33 -27.57 -4.19
C ARG A 515 3.27 -26.59 -5.36
N SER A 516 4.26 -26.64 -6.26
CA SER A 516 4.32 -25.79 -7.46
C SER A 516 3.18 -26.11 -8.44
N GLU A 517 2.81 -27.37 -8.62
CA GLU A 517 1.67 -27.76 -9.46
C GLU A 517 0.34 -27.31 -8.86
N ILE A 518 0.15 -27.44 -7.53
CA ILE A 518 -1.02 -26.91 -6.83
C ILE A 518 -1.11 -25.38 -7.02
N SER A 519 0.02 -24.68 -6.88
CA SER A 519 0.11 -23.24 -7.08
C SER A 519 -0.32 -22.82 -8.48
N LYS A 520 0.15 -23.52 -9.51
CA LYS A 520 -0.23 -23.27 -10.91
C LYS A 520 -1.70 -23.59 -11.18
N THR A 521 -2.18 -24.74 -10.71
CA THR A 521 -3.55 -25.20 -10.98
C THR A 521 -4.60 -24.33 -10.31
N LEU A 522 -4.35 -23.84 -9.10
CA LEU A 522 -5.30 -23.00 -8.36
C LEU A 522 -5.04 -21.49 -8.54
N VAL A 523 -4.04 -21.11 -9.33
CA VAL A 523 -3.60 -19.72 -9.55
C VAL A 523 -3.36 -19.00 -8.21
N LEU A 524 -2.72 -19.71 -7.27
CA LEU A 524 -2.39 -19.19 -5.94
C LEU A 524 -0.87 -19.00 -5.81
N HIS A 525 -0.46 -17.98 -5.06
CA HIS A 525 0.96 -17.80 -4.76
C HIS A 525 1.51 -18.97 -3.94
N ASP A 526 2.74 -19.41 -4.22
CA ASP A 526 3.37 -20.59 -3.61
C ASP A 526 3.41 -20.54 -2.08
N SER A 527 3.66 -19.36 -1.50
CA SER A 527 3.59 -19.14 -0.04
C SER A 527 2.18 -19.31 0.55
N SER A 528 1.14 -19.02 -0.24
CA SER A 528 -0.25 -19.24 0.15
C SER A 528 -0.58 -20.73 0.16
N VAL A 529 -0.15 -21.47 -0.86
CA VAL A 529 -0.31 -22.93 -0.91
C VAL A 529 0.45 -23.59 0.24
N LYS A 530 1.68 -23.13 0.54
CA LYS A 530 2.47 -23.63 1.67
C LYS A 530 1.69 -23.49 2.99
N ARG A 531 1.17 -22.31 3.30
CA ARG A 531 0.39 -22.06 4.53
C ARG A 531 -0.86 -22.93 4.64
N ARG A 532 -1.55 -23.20 3.50
CA ARG A 532 -2.76 -24.06 3.51
C ARG A 532 -2.41 -25.53 3.67
N LEU A 533 -1.31 -26.00 3.08
CA LEU A 533 -0.81 -27.36 3.30
C LEU A 533 -0.38 -27.57 4.76
N GLU A 534 0.33 -26.59 5.36
CA GLU A 534 0.72 -26.61 6.77
C GLU A 534 -0.52 -26.64 7.68
N SER A 535 -1.56 -25.87 7.36
CA SER A 535 -2.82 -25.88 8.08
C SER A 535 -3.56 -27.23 7.97
N LEU A 536 -3.61 -27.83 6.77
CA LEU A 536 -4.22 -29.15 6.57
C LEU A 536 -3.46 -30.26 7.32
N ILE A 537 -2.13 -30.14 7.44
CA ILE A 537 -1.30 -31.05 8.24
C ILE A 537 -1.60 -30.86 9.74
N SER A 538 -1.66 -29.63 10.24
CA SER A 538 -1.94 -29.33 11.65
C SER A 538 -3.36 -29.75 12.06
N GLU A 539 -4.31 -29.71 11.12
CA GLU A 539 -5.69 -30.17 11.30
C GLU A 539 -5.81 -31.72 11.22
N GLY A 540 -4.71 -32.40 10.90
CA GLY A 540 -4.69 -33.87 10.80
C GLY A 540 -5.44 -34.42 9.58
N LEU A 541 -5.66 -33.61 8.54
CA LEU A 541 -6.40 -34.00 7.34
C LEU A 541 -5.52 -34.62 6.25
N ILE A 542 -4.23 -34.25 6.22
CA ILE A 542 -3.24 -34.83 5.31
C ILE A 542 -1.92 -35.09 6.03
N ARG A 543 -1.15 -36.05 5.52
CA ARG A 543 0.25 -36.23 5.92
C ARG A 543 1.11 -36.50 4.70
N ARG A 544 2.40 -36.18 4.83
CA ARG A 544 3.37 -36.51 3.78
C ARG A 544 4.07 -37.86 4.10
N VAL A 545 4.06 -38.76 3.16
CA VAL A 545 4.70 -40.07 3.29
C VAL A 545 5.87 -40.15 2.31
N GLY A 546 7.06 -40.48 2.82
CA GLY A 546 8.31 -40.61 2.01
C GLY A 546 9.20 -39.36 2.07
N SER A 547 10.22 -39.32 1.21
CA SER A 547 11.21 -38.22 1.19
C SER A 547 10.66 -36.93 0.59
N THR A 548 11.33 -35.80 0.88
CA THR A 548 10.97 -34.47 0.36
C THR A 548 10.94 -34.38 -1.17
N LYS A 549 11.74 -35.22 -1.87
CA LYS A 549 11.84 -35.21 -3.35
C LYS A 549 10.97 -36.30 -4.04
N ALA A 550 10.61 -37.37 -3.33
CA ALA A 550 9.88 -38.51 -3.91
C ALA A 550 8.68 -38.97 -3.06
N GLY A 551 8.24 -38.17 -2.09
CA GLY A 551 7.12 -38.49 -1.22
C GLY A 551 5.76 -38.16 -1.85
N CYS A 552 4.70 -38.80 -1.32
CA CYS A 552 3.31 -38.53 -1.69
C CYS A 552 2.51 -37.99 -0.48
N TRP A 553 1.39 -37.35 -0.80
CA TRP A 553 0.40 -36.90 0.17
C TRP A 553 -0.59 -38.05 0.46
N GLU A 554 -0.92 -38.23 1.70
CA GLU A 554 -1.96 -39.16 2.14
C GLU A 554 -3.05 -38.37 2.87
N ILE A 555 -4.31 -38.59 2.49
CA ILE A 555 -5.47 -38.00 3.16
C ILE A 555 -5.84 -38.90 4.33
N ILE A 556 -5.90 -38.31 5.52
CA ILE A 556 -6.30 -39.01 6.75
C ILE A 556 -7.83 -38.88 6.86
N GLN A 557 -8.55 -39.97 6.55
CA GLN A 557 -9.99 -40.03 6.81
C GLN A 557 -10.21 -40.16 8.33
N LYS A 558 -10.95 -39.23 8.94
CA LYS A 558 -11.58 -39.42 10.23
C LYS A 558 -12.95 -39.99 10.05
#